data_2345a6eb3bb09cb2227ea26de5d9da2e
#
_entry.id   2345a6eb3bb09cb2227ea26de5d9da2e
#
_cell.length_a   1.000
_cell.length_b   1.000
_cell.length_c   1.000
_cell.angle_alpha   90.00
_cell.angle_beta   90.00
_cell.angle_gamma   90.00
#
_symmetry.space_group_name_H-M   'P 1'
#
loop_
_entity.id
_entity.type
_entity.pdbx_description
1 polymer ?
#
loop_
_entity_poly.entity_id
_entity_poly.type
_entity_poly.pdbx_seq_one_letter_code
_entity_poly.pdbx_strand_id
1 'polypeptide(L)'
;MSRLSFRSTVVPSLASVILTTVTFVMAASPAQAQALLQRNISAAQAMAVVEGVLASCGRDGTRVIVTIAVVDRAGQPRLMLAGDTASPHNLDLARRKAYTARTFRRPSLEWAARTAGDSPRAGQRQLTDVIPLGGGVPIMIGDEPIGGVGVSGAVGGQPADEACAMAGVAAIADQLQ
;
A
#
# COMPACT_ATOMS: atom_id res chain seq x y z
N MET A 1 2.45 32.37 109.18
CA MET A 1 2.48 31.08 108.46
C MET A 1 1.99 31.36 107.03
N SER A 2 2.95 31.59 106.10
CA SER A 2 2.68 32.04 104.76
C SER A 2 3.17 31.00 103.80
N ARG A 3 2.33 30.35 103.00
CA ARG A 3 2.71 29.38 101.98
C ARG A 3 2.92 30.10 100.65
N LEU A 4 4.12 30.05 100.14
CA LEU A 4 4.48 30.47 98.78
C LEU A 4 3.97 29.39 97.74
N SER A 5 3.15 29.82 96.82
CA SER A 5 2.73 29.04 95.69
C SER A 5 3.68 29.27 94.52
N PHE A 6 4.39 28.22 94.08
CA PHE A 6 5.28 28.27 92.92
C PHE A 6 4.43 27.99 91.66
N ARG A 7 4.34 28.97 90.79
CA ARG A 7 3.72 28.80 89.45
C ARG A 7 4.77 28.34 88.48
N SER A 8 4.57 27.11 87.99
CA SER A 8 5.36 26.55 86.90
C SER A 8 4.89 27.07 85.55
N THR A 9 5.73 27.82 84.85
CA THR A 9 5.50 28.25 83.46
C THR A 9 5.89 27.15 82.49
N VAL A 10 4.90 26.63 81.78
CA VAL A 10 5.13 25.66 80.68
C VAL A 10 5.45 26.46 79.40
N VAL A 11 6.64 26.24 78.87
CA VAL A 11 7.07 26.80 77.56
C VAL A 11 6.59 25.87 76.47
N PRO A 12 5.84 26.30 75.43
CA PRO A 12 5.47 25.44 74.33
C PRO A 12 6.66 25.21 73.40
N SER A 13 6.98 23.96 73.19
CA SER A 13 7.96 23.49 72.19
C SER A 13 7.41 23.70 70.78
N LEU A 14 8.12 24.53 70.00
CA LEU A 14 7.86 24.68 68.54
C LEU A 14 8.34 23.41 67.80
N ALA A 15 7.41 22.54 67.50
CA ALA A 15 7.69 21.44 66.60
C ALA A 15 7.77 21.97 65.15
N SER A 16 8.96 22.02 64.59
CA SER A 16 9.22 22.33 63.17
C SER A 16 8.68 21.20 62.28
N VAL A 17 7.57 21.42 61.61
CA VAL A 17 7.07 20.53 60.55
C VAL A 17 7.88 20.81 59.30
N ILE A 18 8.82 19.92 58.97
CA ILE A 18 9.51 19.93 57.69
C ILE A 18 8.61 19.28 56.64
N LEU A 19 8.00 20.12 55.82
CA LEU A 19 7.19 19.69 54.67
C LEU A 19 8.13 19.32 53.50
N THR A 20 8.46 18.04 53.36
CA THR A 20 9.22 17.49 52.23
C THR A 20 8.30 17.44 51.00
N THR A 21 8.43 18.42 50.11
CA THR A 21 7.82 18.36 48.78
C THR A 21 8.56 17.33 47.93
N VAL A 22 7.94 16.16 47.73
CA VAL A 22 8.40 15.17 46.76
C VAL A 22 8.02 15.65 45.36
N THR A 23 8.98 16.21 44.62
CA THR A 23 8.82 16.58 43.23
C THR A 23 8.80 15.30 42.39
N PHE A 24 7.62 14.86 41.95
CA PHE A 24 7.47 13.73 41.03
C PHE A 24 7.89 14.21 39.63
N VAL A 25 9.13 13.97 39.24
CA VAL A 25 9.60 14.21 37.87
C VAL A 25 9.00 13.12 36.99
N MET A 26 7.92 13.45 36.29
CA MET A 26 7.41 12.62 35.20
C MET A 26 8.49 12.57 34.11
N ALA A 27 9.24 11.48 34.05
CA ALA A 27 10.11 11.18 32.92
C ALA A 27 9.21 10.95 31.69
N ALA A 28 9.09 11.96 30.83
CA ALA A 28 8.48 11.79 29.52
C ALA A 28 9.35 10.80 28.74
N SER A 29 8.88 9.56 28.57
CA SER A 29 9.53 8.61 27.67
C SER A 29 9.56 9.22 26.27
N PRO A 30 10.72 9.28 25.60
CA PRO A 30 10.78 9.76 24.23
C PRO A 30 9.85 8.88 23.40
N ALA A 31 8.87 9.50 22.72
CA ALA A 31 8.04 8.82 21.74
C ALA A 31 8.97 8.31 20.64
N GLN A 32 9.28 7.02 20.67
CA GLN A 32 10.07 6.40 19.60
C GLN A 32 9.19 6.38 18.35
N ALA A 33 9.61 7.10 17.31
CA ALA A 33 9.01 7.02 16.01
C ALA A 33 9.14 5.57 15.50
N GLN A 34 8.01 4.86 15.42
CA GLN A 34 7.99 3.48 14.98
C GLN A 34 8.08 3.47 13.45
N ALA A 35 9.16 2.91 12.90
CA ALA A 35 9.27 2.72 11.45
C ALA A 35 8.18 1.75 10.97
N LEU A 36 7.38 2.19 10.01
CA LEU A 36 6.35 1.35 9.40
C LEU A 36 7.01 0.42 8.38
N LEU A 37 6.98 -0.89 8.66
CA LEU A 37 7.39 -1.91 7.71
C LEU A 37 6.21 -2.28 6.80
N GLN A 38 6.39 -2.17 5.49
CA GLN A 38 5.38 -2.51 4.49
C GLN A 38 5.95 -3.49 3.47
N ARG A 39 5.18 -4.54 3.15
CA ARG A 39 5.52 -5.45 2.08
C ARG A 39 5.43 -4.73 0.73
N ASN A 40 6.34 -5.06 -0.16
CA ASN A 40 6.38 -4.50 -1.50
C ASN A 40 6.85 -5.56 -2.49
N ILE A 41 6.40 -5.47 -3.74
CA ILE A 41 6.90 -6.35 -4.79
C ILE A 41 8.39 -6.09 -5.05
N SER A 42 9.18 -7.14 -5.07
CA SER A 42 10.60 -7.06 -5.45
C SER A 42 10.79 -6.96 -6.96
N ALA A 43 11.96 -6.54 -7.40
CA ALA A 43 12.31 -6.55 -8.83
C ALA A 43 12.30 -7.96 -9.42
N ALA A 44 12.76 -8.95 -8.67
CA ALA A 44 12.74 -10.36 -9.11
C ALA A 44 11.31 -10.87 -9.30
N GLN A 45 10.40 -10.59 -8.38
CA GLN A 45 8.98 -10.91 -8.53
C GLN A 45 8.34 -10.19 -9.72
N ALA A 46 8.66 -8.90 -9.93
CA ALA A 46 8.17 -8.15 -11.07
C ALA A 46 8.63 -8.77 -12.41
N MET A 47 9.87 -9.23 -12.49
CA MET A 47 10.38 -9.95 -13.66
C MET A 47 9.64 -11.27 -13.86
N ALA A 48 9.45 -12.08 -12.82
CA ALA A 48 8.71 -13.33 -12.91
C ALA A 48 7.25 -13.14 -13.34
N VAL A 49 6.58 -12.06 -12.88
CA VAL A 49 5.24 -11.68 -13.36
C VAL A 49 5.26 -11.38 -14.85
N VAL A 50 6.23 -10.62 -15.36
CA VAL A 50 6.34 -10.30 -16.79
C VAL A 50 6.62 -11.57 -17.60
N GLU A 51 7.49 -12.47 -17.14
CA GLU A 51 7.76 -13.75 -17.79
C GLU A 51 6.50 -14.63 -17.84
N GLY A 52 5.71 -14.67 -16.76
CA GLY A 52 4.43 -15.38 -16.73
C GLY A 52 3.42 -14.84 -17.75
N VAL A 53 3.30 -13.52 -17.91
CA VAL A 53 2.49 -12.89 -18.97
C VAL A 53 3.00 -13.30 -20.36
N LEU A 54 4.31 -13.19 -20.58
CA LEU A 54 4.92 -13.52 -21.88
C LEU A 54 4.74 -14.99 -22.25
N ALA A 55 4.84 -15.89 -21.29
CA ALA A 55 4.66 -17.33 -21.50
C ALA A 55 3.21 -17.68 -21.83
N SER A 56 2.23 -16.98 -21.24
CA SER A 56 0.81 -17.28 -21.41
C SER A 56 0.23 -16.73 -22.73
N CYS A 57 0.52 -15.48 -23.06
CA CYS A 57 -0.18 -14.77 -24.15
C CYS A 57 0.60 -13.59 -24.72
N GLY A 58 1.79 -13.32 -24.22
CA GLY A 58 2.54 -12.12 -24.58
C GLY A 58 3.37 -12.24 -25.85
N ARG A 59 3.41 -13.42 -26.49
CA ARG A 59 4.28 -13.70 -27.65
C ARG A 59 3.51 -14.26 -28.85
N ASP A 60 4.02 -13.90 -30.01
CA ASP A 60 3.75 -14.56 -31.30
C ASP A 60 5.11 -14.96 -31.87
N GLY A 61 5.48 -16.22 -31.71
CA GLY A 61 6.84 -16.72 -31.97
C GLY A 61 7.86 -15.98 -31.08
N THR A 62 8.84 -15.31 -31.69
CA THR A 62 9.86 -14.52 -30.99
C THR A 62 9.41 -13.09 -30.65
N ARG A 63 8.30 -12.62 -31.25
CA ARG A 63 7.82 -11.25 -31.08
C ARG A 63 7.06 -11.10 -29.76
N VAL A 64 7.29 -10.01 -29.06
CA VAL A 64 6.46 -9.58 -27.93
C VAL A 64 5.31 -8.75 -28.44
N ILE A 65 4.07 -9.25 -28.29
CA ILE A 65 2.87 -8.61 -28.86
C ILE A 65 2.08 -7.77 -27.85
N VAL A 66 2.38 -7.89 -26.55
CA VAL A 66 1.70 -7.11 -25.50
C VAL A 66 2.65 -6.13 -24.84
N THR A 67 2.08 -5.08 -24.29
CA THR A 67 2.77 -4.13 -23.41
C THR A 67 2.41 -4.45 -21.97
N ILE A 68 3.40 -4.52 -21.10
CA ILE A 68 3.26 -4.93 -19.71
C ILE A 68 3.83 -3.86 -18.79
N ALA A 69 3.14 -3.55 -17.71
CA ALA A 69 3.67 -2.70 -16.65
C ALA A 69 3.40 -3.38 -15.28
N VAL A 70 4.43 -3.44 -14.45
CA VAL A 70 4.31 -3.82 -13.04
C VAL A 70 4.59 -2.59 -12.20
N VAL A 71 3.65 -2.25 -11.32
CA VAL A 71 3.79 -1.17 -10.34
C VAL A 71 3.95 -1.74 -8.94
N ASP A 72 4.60 -0.98 -8.10
CA ASP A 72 4.83 -1.35 -6.71
C ASP A 72 3.65 -0.97 -5.79
N ARG A 73 3.82 -1.18 -4.48
CA ARG A 73 2.83 -0.80 -3.47
C ARG A 73 2.43 0.68 -3.53
N ALA A 74 3.35 1.57 -3.87
CA ALA A 74 3.09 3.00 -4.01
C ALA A 74 2.49 3.38 -5.37
N GLY A 75 2.32 2.40 -6.28
CA GLY A 75 1.85 2.62 -7.64
C GLY A 75 2.95 3.10 -8.59
N GLN A 76 4.23 3.06 -8.14
CA GLN A 76 5.37 3.47 -8.97
C GLN A 76 5.82 2.31 -9.86
N PRO A 77 6.24 2.58 -11.12
CA PRO A 77 6.74 1.55 -12.01
C PRO A 77 7.94 0.80 -11.42
N ARG A 78 7.87 -0.54 -11.44
CA ARG A 78 8.99 -1.45 -11.13
C ARG A 78 9.59 -2.04 -12.39
N LEU A 79 8.75 -2.38 -13.35
CA LEU A 79 9.16 -2.91 -14.64
C LEU A 79 8.13 -2.52 -15.69
N MET A 80 8.61 -2.09 -16.85
CA MET A 80 7.77 -1.78 -18.00
C MET A 80 8.40 -2.39 -19.25
N LEU A 81 7.60 -3.10 -20.05
CA LEU A 81 8.01 -3.72 -21.31
C LEU A 81 7.03 -3.31 -22.40
N ALA A 82 7.55 -2.62 -23.42
CA ALA A 82 6.78 -2.34 -24.62
C ALA A 82 6.82 -3.54 -25.57
N GLY A 83 5.66 -3.95 -26.09
CA GLY A 83 5.60 -4.93 -27.17
C GLY A 83 6.19 -4.37 -28.47
N ASP A 84 6.67 -5.26 -29.36
CA ASP A 84 7.31 -4.88 -30.61
C ASP A 84 6.40 -4.08 -31.57
N THR A 85 5.08 -4.26 -31.42
CA THR A 85 4.05 -3.57 -32.20
C THR A 85 3.21 -2.60 -31.37
N ALA A 86 3.69 -2.21 -30.18
CA ALA A 86 2.96 -1.37 -29.27
C ALA A 86 2.74 0.03 -29.86
N SER A 87 1.49 0.50 -29.80
CA SER A 87 1.19 1.91 -30.06
C SER A 87 1.79 2.80 -28.97
N PRO A 88 2.12 4.06 -29.28
CA PRO A 88 2.80 4.97 -28.33
C PRO A 88 2.12 5.13 -26.98
N HIS A 89 0.77 5.00 -26.92
CA HIS A 89 0.00 5.12 -25.68
C HIS A 89 0.02 3.83 -24.81
N ASN A 90 0.44 2.69 -25.34
CA ASN A 90 0.27 1.40 -24.65
C ASN A 90 1.10 1.30 -23.36
N LEU A 91 2.28 1.92 -23.28
CA LEU A 91 3.07 1.93 -22.04
C LEU A 91 2.34 2.67 -20.90
N ASP A 92 1.81 3.85 -21.19
CA ASP A 92 1.02 4.60 -20.20
C ASP A 92 -0.28 3.85 -19.87
N LEU A 93 -0.94 3.28 -20.88
CA LEU A 93 -2.16 2.52 -20.70
C LEU A 93 -1.94 1.30 -19.78
N ALA A 94 -0.92 0.48 -20.01
CA ALA A 94 -0.59 -0.66 -19.17
C ALA A 94 -0.27 -0.23 -17.73
N ARG A 95 0.52 0.84 -17.57
CA ARG A 95 0.85 1.42 -16.26
C ARG A 95 -0.42 1.86 -15.50
N ARG A 96 -1.30 2.59 -16.15
CA ARG A 96 -2.56 3.07 -15.55
C ARG A 96 -3.52 1.94 -15.20
N LYS A 97 -3.59 0.87 -16.00
CA LYS A 97 -4.33 -0.36 -15.66
C LYS A 97 -3.78 -1.02 -14.40
N ALA A 98 -2.45 -1.18 -14.30
CA ALA A 98 -1.77 -1.68 -13.11
C ALA A 98 -2.05 -0.81 -11.88
N TYR A 99 -1.91 0.51 -12.03
CA TYR A 99 -2.18 1.49 -10.98
C TYR A 99 -3.62 1.42 -10.48
N THR A 100 -4.59 1.35 -11.40
CA THR A 100 -6.02 1.23 -11.07
C THR A 100 -6.29 -0.03 -10.26
N ALA A 101 -5.80 -1.18 -10.72
CA ALA A 101 -6.01 -2.45 -10.04
C ALA A 101 -5.38 -2.46 -8.65
N ARG A 102 -4.14 -1.99 -8.51
CA ARG A 102 -3.46 -1.86 -7.23
C ARG A 102 -4.20 -0.93 -6.28
N THR A 103 -4.68 0.22 -6.76
CA THR A 103 -5.34 1.25 -5.95
C THR A 103 -6.66 0.75 -5.39
N PHE A 104 -7.48 0.12 -6.22
CA PHE A 104 -8.80 -0.34 -5.83
C PHE A 104 -8.84 -1.81 -5.38
N ARG A 105 -7.70 -2.51 -5.36
CA ARG A 105 -7.52 -3.90 -4.90
C ARG A 105 -8.46 -4.88 -5.60
N ARG A 106 -8.64 -4.69 -6.91
CA ARG A 106 -9.50 -5.52 -7.77
C ARG A 106 -9.08 -5.44 -9.22
N PRO A 107 -9.46 -6.39 -10.04
CA PRO A 107 -9.26 -6.32 -11.47
C PRO A 107 -9.84 -5.02 -12.05
N SER A 108 -9.10 -4.40 -12.97
CA SER A 108 -9.49 -3.09 -13.50
C SER A 108 -10.74 -3.14 -14.37
N LEU A 109 -11.05 -4.28 -14.98
CA LEU A 109 -12.30 -4.49 -15.71
C LEU A 109 -13.51 -4.46 -14.77
N GLU A 110 -13.41 -5.14 -13.62
CA GLU A 110 -14.43 -5.10 -12.58
C GLU A 110 -14.64 -3.67 -12.07
N TRP A 111 -13.54 -2.96 -11.78
CA TRP A 111 -13.61 -1.58 -11.32
C TRP A 111 -14.27 -0.68 -12.38
N ALA A 112 -13.92 -0.84 -13.65
CA ALA A 112 -14.53 -0.11 -14.76
C ALA A 112 -16.05 -0.29 -14.80
N ALA A 113 -16.53 -1.53 -14.65
CA ALA A 113 -17.97 -1.82 -14.61
C ALA A 113 -18.65 -1.17 -13.39
N ARG A 114 -18.04 -1.24 -12.21
CA ARG A 114 -18.59 -0.66 -10.97
C ARG A 114 -18.64 0.86 -10.93
N THR A 115 -17.89 1.52 -11.77
CA THR A 115 -17.83 2.99 -11.86
C THR A 115 -18.50 3.55 -13.11
N ALA A 116 -19.18 2.70 -13.90
CA ALA A 116 -19.83 3.11 -15.15
C ALA A 116 -21.17 3.82 -14.93
N GLY A 117 -21.58 4.62 -15.92
CA GLY A 117 -22.88 5.31 -15.94
C GLY A 117 -23.10 6.19 -14.72
N ASP A 118 -24.29 6.10 -14.15
CA ASP A 118 -24.75 6.88 -12.99
C ASP A 118 -24.31 6.28 -11.64
N SER A 119 -23.28 5.47 -11.64
CA SER A 119 -22.74 4.89 -10.41
C SER A 119 -22.37 5.99 -9.40
N PRO A 120 -22.73 5.84 -8.10
CA PRO A 120 -22.24 6.74 -7.05
C PRO A 120 -20.71 6.83 -6.97
N ARG A 121 -20.00 5.91 -7.62
CA ARG A 121 -18.53 5.86 -7.70
C ARG A 121 -17.99 6.44 -9.01
N ALA A 122 -18.82 6.93 -9.91
CA ALA A 122 -18.38 7.43 -11.22
C ALA A 122 -17.31 8.52 -11.12
N GLY A 123 -17.36 9.37 -10.07
CA GLY A 123 -16.34 10.38 -9.80
C GLY A 123 -14.92 9.82 -9.59
N GLN A 124 -14.75 8.55 -9.21
CA GLN A 124 -13.43 7.93 -9.08
C GLN A 124 -12.66 7.89 -10.40
N ARG A 125 -13.35 7.93 -11.54
CA ARG A 125 -12.73 7.96 -12.89
C ARG A 125 -11.96 9.24 -13.17
N GLN A 126 -12.18 10.30 -12.37
CA GLN A 126 -11.50 11.59 -12.48
C GLN A 126 -10.19 11.65 -11.69
N LEU A 127 -9.87 10.62 -10.89
CA LEU A 127 -8.61 10.56 -10.15
C LEU A 127 -7.44 10.40 -11.12
N THR A 128 -6.32 11.05 -10.77
CA THR A 128 -5.08 10.95 -11.55
C THR A 128 -4.59 9.51 -11.63
N ASP A 129 -4.06 9.13 -12.79
CA ASP A 129 -3.47 7.81 -13.08
C ASP A 129 -4.45 6.63 -13.10
N VAL A 130 -5.71 6.79 -12.74
CA VAL A 130 -6.69 5.71 -12.93
C VAL A 130 -7.20 5.68 -14.37
N ILE A 131 -7.64 4.49 -14.82
CA ILE A 131 -8.25 4.33 -16.13
C ILE A 131 -9.35 3.27 -16.10
N PRO A 132 -10.56 3.56 -16.65
CA PRO A 132 -11.67 2.62 -16.63
C PRO A 132 -11.60 1.59 -17.78
N LEU A 133 -10.48 0.89 -17.86
CA LEU A 133 -10.22 -0.13 -18.87
C LEU A 133 -9.65 -1.38 -18.21
N GLY A 134 -10.12 -2.55 -18.66
CA GLY A 134 -9.66 -3.87 -18.18
C GLY A 134 -8.24 -4.20 -18.63
N GLY A 135 -7.63 -5.14 -17.93
CA GLY A 135 -6.27 -5.60 -18.15
C GLY A 135 -5.31 -5.35 -17.00
N GLY A 136 -5.79 -4.76 -15.89
CA GLY A 136 -5.02 -4.60 -14.66
C GLY A 136 -5.44 -5.58 -13.58
N VAL A 137 -4.48 -6.20 -12.90
CA VAL A 137 -4.70 -7.16 -11.79
C VAL A 137 -3.87 -6.73 -10.59
N PRO A 138 -4.42 -6.68 -9.37
CA PRO A 138 -3.65 -6.38 -8.18
C PRO A 138 -2.78 -7.58 -7.79
N ILE A 139 -1.60 -7.31 -7.23
CA ILE A 139 -0.73 -8.32 -6.65
C ILE A 139 -0.87 -8.21 -5.13
N MET A 140 -1.42 -9.27 -4.51
CA MET A 140 -1.87 -9.26 -3.12
C MET A 140 -1.17 -10.33 -2.30
N ILE A 141 -0.91 -10.02 -1.01
CA ILE A 141 -0.62 -11.03 0.03
C ILE A 141 -1.76 -10.90 1.06
N GLY A 142 -2.68 -11.88 1.06
CA GLY A 142 -3.94 -11.73 1.79
C GLY A 142 -4.70 -10.49 1.31
N ASP A 143 -5.05 -9.59 2.23
CA ASP A 143 -5.73 -8.33 1.92
C ASP A 143 -4.77 -7.16 1.64
N GLU A 144 -3.46 -7.40 1.68
CA GLU A 144 -2.44 -6.36 1.51
C GLU A 144 -1.97 -6.26 0.06
N PRO A 145 -2.17 -5.12 -0.63
CA PRO A 145 -1.66 -4.92 -1.97
C PRO A 145 -0.16 -4.60 -1.91
N ILE A 146 0.65 -5.43 -2.52
CA ILE A 146 2.10 -5.23 -2.64
C ILE A 146 2.51 -4.65 -4.00
N GLY A 147 1.59 -4.63 -4.96
CA GLY A 147 1.80 -4.11 -6.30
C GLY A 147 0.58 -4.33 -7.20
N GLY A 148 0.80 -4.17 -8.49
CA GLY A 148 -0.17 -4.46 -9.54
C GLY A 148 0.51 -4.69 -10.88
N VAL A 149 -0.13 -5.46 -11.75
CA VAL A 149 0.30 -5.66 -13.14
C VAL A 149 -0.80 -5.19 -14.09
N GLY A 150 -0.40 -4.59 -15.20
CA GLY A 150 -1.28 -4.17 -16.27
C GLY A 150 -0.76 -4.65 -17.61
N VAL A 151 -1.66 -5.15 -18.44
CA VAL A 151 -1.38 -5.62 -19.80
C VAL A 151 -2.22 -4.83 -20.79
N SER A 152 -1.66 -4.57 -21.96
CA SER A 152 -2.34 -3.89 -23.07
C SER A 152 -1.87 -4.46 -24.40
N GLY A 153 -2.80 -4.72 -25.30
CA GLY A 153 -2.50 -5.16 -26.67
C GLY A 153 -2.70 -6.65 -26.92
N ALA A 154 -3.25 -7.41 -26.00
CA ALA A 154 -3.60 -8.80 -26.24
C ALA A 154 -4.73 -8.93 -27.27
N VAL A 155 -4.63 -9.95 -28.12
CA VAL A 155 -5.68 -10.28 -29.09
C VAL A 155 -6.93 -10.72 -28.32
N GLY A 156 -8.06 -10.02 -28.53
CA GLY A 156 -9.29 -10.24 -27.77
C GLY A 156 -9.64 -9.08 -26.83
N GLY A 157 -8.81 -8.03 -26.79
CA GLY A 157 -9.11 -6.77 -26.08
C GLY A 157 -9.00 -6.87 -24.58
N GLN A 158 -9.79 -6.05 -23.85
CA GLN A 158 -9.66 -5.90 -22.40
C GLN A 158 -9.80 -7.19 -21.59
N PRO A 159 -10.74 -8.13 -21.91
CA PRO A 159 -10.82 -9.42 -21.21
C PRO A 159 -9.54 -10.26 -21.40
N ALA A 160 -8.97 -10.27 -22.61
CA ALA A 160 -7.72 -10.97 -22.89
C ALA A 160 -6.53 -10.32 -22.19
N ASP A 161 -6.44 -9.00 -22.18
CA ASP A 161 -5.44 -8.26 -21.40
C ASP A 161 -5.48 -8.65 -19.92
N GLU A 162 -6.66 -8.77 -19.34
CA GLU A 162 -6.81 -9.13 -17.92
C GLU A 162 -6.48 -10.60 -17.66
N ALA A 163 -6.86 -11.51 -18.55
CA ALA A 163 -6.47 -12.92 -18.46
C ALA A 163 -4.93 -13.08 -18.52
N CYS A 164 -4.27 -12.33 -19.40
CA CYS A 164 -2.81 -12.28 -19.47
C CYS A 164 -2.17 -11.77 -18.16
N ALA A 165 -2.72 -10.71 -17.60
CA ALA A 165 -2.26 -10.15 -16.33
C ALA A 165 -2.45 -11.14 -15.16
N MET A 166 -3.57 -11.89 -15.14
CA MET A 166 -3.83 -12.95 -14.17
C MET A 166 -2.80 -14.06 -14.25
N ALA A 167 -2.43 -14.49 -15.47
CA ALA A 167 -1.40 -15.50 -15.67
C ALA A 167 -0.04 -15.05 -15.13
N GLY A 168 0.30 -13.78 -15.28
CA GLY A 168 1.51 -13.19 -14.68
C GLY A 168 1.50 -13.26 -13.15
N VAL A 169 0.38 -12.93 -12.49
CA VAL A 169 0.26 -13.04 -11.03
C VAL A 169 0.33 -14.50 -10.58
N ALA A 170 -0.32 -15.41 -11.33
CA ALA A 170 -0.28 -16.84 -11.03
C ALA A 170 1.13 -17.43 -11.05
N ALA A 171 2.03 -16.89 -11.88
CA ALA A 171 3.43 -17.35 -11.97
C ALA A 171 4.25 -17.11 -10.69
N ILE A 172 3.77 -16.29 -9.76
CA ILE A 172 4.42 -16.01 -8.46
C ILE A 172 3.52 -16.38 -7.28
N ALA A 173 2.47 -17.17 -7.48
CA ALA A 173 1.47 -17.46 -6.44
C ALA A 173 2.07 -18.09 -5.17
N ASP A 174 3.10 -18.91 -5.30
CA ASP A 174 3.87 -19.52 -4.20
C ASP A 174 4.63 -18.51 -3.34
N GLN A 175 4.88 -17.31 -3.87
CA GLN A 175 5.60 -16.21 -3.20
C GLN A 175 4.66 -15.19 -2.58
N LEU A 176 3.34 -15.39 -2.69
CA LEU A 176 2.30 -14.46 -2.22
C LEU A 176 1.59 -14.97 -0.94
N GLN A 177 2.33 -15.65 -0.06
CA GLN A 177 1.83 -16.22 1.19
C GLN A 177 2.26 -15.43 2.42
#